data_80acbdece2d980da1a09092334f06856
#
_entry.id   80acbdece2d980da1a09092334f06856
#
_cell.length_a   1.000
_cell.length_b   1.000
_cell.length_c   1.000
_cell.angle_alpha   90.00
_cell.angle_beta   90.00
_cell.angle_gamma   90.00
#
_symmetry.space_group_name_H-M   'P 1'
#
loop_
_entity.id
_entity.type
_entity.pdbx_description
1 polymer ?
#
loop_
_entity_poly.entity_id
_entity_poly.type
_entity_poly.pdbx_seq_one_letter_code
_entity_poly.pdbx_strand_id
1 'polypeptide(L)'
;VYGDLRHPDGIQKEKLDCCDNSFDAGTMAALHFKVELARNERKEIYFTVGAEKTLADSVKSAGDILSKNAFDNELKLISERSSVYDDKIYIQTPDDEINRFVNIWLKRQMDLGKTWGRVYNKGFRDIMQDISGFVQLDSAISKEKIIDCTQYQLMSGNTLRSWVPLDKRPYRDGAVWLLQTVCA
;
A
#
# COMPACT_ATOMS: atom_id res chain seq x y z
N VAL A 1 -17.60 17.81 -13.01
CA VAL A 1 -17.41 18.40 -11.67
C VAL A 1 -17.01 19.85 -11.87
N TYR A 2 -17.82 20.76 -11.40
CA TYR A 2 -17.51 22.19 -11.38
C TYR A 2 -16.78 22.49 -10.07
N GLY A 3 -15.87 23.45 -10.06
CA GLY A 3 -14.99 23.75 -8.94
C GLY A 3 -13.59 23.15 -9.12
N ASP A 4 -12.69 23.40 -8.16
CA ASP A 4 -11.36 22.78 -8.12
C ASP A 4 -11.32 21.57 -7.19
N LEU A 5 -10.20 20.84 -7.18
CA LEU A 5 -10.00 19.65 -6.34
C LEU A 5 -10.04 19.96 -4.83
N ARG A 6 -9.83 21.21 -4.42
CA ARG A 6 -9.85 21.64 -3.02
C ARG A 6 -11.23 22.09 -2.59
N HIS A 7 -12.02 22.62 -3.53
CA HIS A 7 -13.34 23.19 -3.31
C HIS A 7 -14.31 22.71 -4.41
N PRO A 8 -14.65 21.43 -4.44
CA PRO A 8 -15.58 20.93 -5.44
C PRO A 8 -17.00 21.44 -5.13
N ASP A 9 -17.64 22.10 -6.08
CA ASP A 9 -18.97 22.70 -5.92
C ASP A 9 -20.05 21.71 -5.48
N GLY A 10 -19.89 20.44 -5.87
CA GLY A 10 -20.80 19.38 -5.49
C GLY A 10 -20.89 19.12 -3.98
N ILE A 11 -19.80 19.37 -3.23
CA ILE A 11 -19.75 19.15 -1.78
C ILE A 11 -20.52 20.25 -1.01
N GLN A 12 -20.69 21.43 -1.62
CA GLN A 12 -21.41 22.55 -1.01
C GLN A 12 -22.93 22.39 -1.11
N LYS A 13 -23.40 21.45 -1.89
CA LYS A 13 -24.83 21.18 -2.03
C LYS A 13 -25.36 20.42 -0.82
N GLU A 14 -26.59 20.71 -0.44
CA GLU A 14 -27.27 20.00 0.65
C GLU A 14 -27.41 18.48 0.37
N LYS A 15 -27.49 18.12 -0.92
CA LYS A 15 -27.51 16.74 -1.40
C LYS A 15 -26.54 16.58 -2.55
N LEU A 16 -25.70 15.56 -2.49
CA LEU A 16 -24.79 15.22 -3.59
C LEU A 16 -25.57 14.70 -4.79
N ASP A 17 -25.23 15.20 -5.97
CA ASP A 17 -25.70 14.63 -7.24
C ASP A 17 -24.86 13.36 -7.51
N CYS A 18 -25.50 12.20 -7.45
CA CYS A 18 -24.86 10.93 -7.73
C CYS A 18 -24.88 10.65 -9.24
N CYS A 19 -23.72 10.32 -9.80
CA CYS A 19 -23.66 9.54 -11.04
C CYS A 19 -23.12 8.15 -10.68
N ASP A 20 -23.82 7.12 -11.04
CA ASP A 20 -23.50 5.74 -10.67
C ASP A 20 -22.26 5.20 -11.37
N ASN A 21 -21.90 5.77 -12.52
CA ASN A 21 -20.74 5.39 -13.31
C ASN A 21 -20.06 6.61 -13.92
N SER A 22 -18.77 6.74 -13.70
CA SER A 22 -17.93 7.72 -14.39
C SER A 22 -16.65 7.03 -14.87
N PHE A 23 -16.36 7.20 -16.17
CA PHE A 23 -15.18 6.63 -16.82
C PHE A 23 -14.15 7.71 -17.16
N ASP A 24 -14.41 8.96 -16.79
CA ASP A 24 -13.53 10.08 -17.09
C ASP A 24 -12.38 10.19 -16.07
N ALA A 25 -11.24 10.71 -16.53
CA ALA A 25 -10.16 11.11 -15.66
C ALA A 25 -10.63 12.22 -14.70
N GLY A 26 -10.29 12.09 -13.42
CA GLY A 26 -10.72 13.05 -12.40
C GLY A 26 -12.02 12.67 -11.67
N THR A 27 -12.43 11.40 -11.78
CA THR A 27 -13.55 10.85 -11.00
C THR A 27 -13.26 10.98 -9.51
N MET A 28 -14.27 11.40 -8.76
CA MET A 28 -14.22 11.55 -7.30
C MET A 28 -15.38 10.76 -6.68
N ALA A 29 -15.08 10.01 -5.62
CA ALA A 29 -16.10 9.45 -4.74
C ALA A 29 -16.26 10.35 -3.52
N ALA A 30 -17.50 10.68 -3.17
CA ALA A 30 -17.81 11.48 -2.00
C ALA A 30 -18.95 10.84 -1.20
N LEU A 31 -18.78 10.76 0.11
CA LEU A 31 -19.79 10.33 1.07
C LEU A 31 -20.19 11.54 1.91
N HIS A 32 -21.47 11.83 1.98
CA HIS A 32 -22.00 12.94 2.74
C HIS A 32 -22.85 12.43 3.90
N PHE A 33 -22.44 12.74 5.13
CA PHE A 33 -23.14 12.39 6.33
C PHE A 33 -23.69 13.65 7.01
N LYS A 34 -24.99 13.72 7.23
CA LYS A 34 -25.61 14.76 8.07
C LYS A 34 -25.67 14.26 9.49
N VAL A 35 -24.95 14.91 10.39
CA VAL A 35 -24.81 14.50 11.79
C VAL A 35 -25.31 15.60 12.71
N GLU A 36 -26.27 15.27 13.56
CA GLU A 36 -26.72 16.13 14.65
C GLU A 36 -26.20 15.55 15.97
N LEU A 37 -25.53 16.38 16.78
CA LEU A 37 -24.96 15.97 18.05
C LEU A 37 -25.61 16.78 19.18
N ALA A 38 -26.13 16.09 20.19
CA ALA A 38 -26.52 16.70 21.44
C ALA A 38 -25.27 17.03 22.30
N ARG A 39 -25.46 17.79 23.37
CA ARG A 39 -24.36 18.13 24.27
C ARG A 39 -23.72 16.87 24.87
N ASN A 40 -22.40 16.73 24.71
CA ASN A 40 -21.61 15.57 25.12
C ASN A 40 -21.94 14.26 24.38
N GLU A 41 -22.68 14.29 23.26
CA GLU A 41 -22.93 13.12 22.42
C GLU A 41 -21.72 12.88 21.52
N ARG A 42 -21.40 11.60 21.33
CA ARG A 42 -20.41 11.11 20.36
C ARG A 42 -21.09 10.16 19.38
N LYS A 43 -20.90 10.38 18.09
CA LYS A 43 -21.32 9.47 17.03
C LYS A 43 -20.11 8.94 16.28
N GLU A 44 -20.10 7.66 16.00
CA GLU A 44 -19.06 6.99 15.21
C GLU A 44 -19.65 6.63 13.85
N ILE A 45 -18.92 6.94 12.79
CA ILE A 45 -19.31 6.64 11.41
C ILE A 45 -18.22 5.74 10.83
N TYR A 46 -18.64 4.58 10.34
CA TYR A 46 -17.75 3.62 9.69
C TYR A 46 -18.03 3.63 8.20
N PHE A 47 -16.97 3.67 7.41
CA PHE A 47 -17.04 3.49 5.96
C PHE A 47 -15.88 2.64 5.50
N THR A 48 -16.07 1.95 4.37
CA THR A 48 -15.03 1.15 3.74
C THR A 48 -14.90 1.53 2.27
N VAL A 49 -13.69 1.38 1.75
CA VAL A 49 -13.39 1.51 0.33
C VAL A 49 -12.70 0.23 -0.11
N GLY A 50 -13.17 -0.37 -1.16
CA GLY A 50 -12.62 -1.61 -1.68
C GLY A 50 -12.90 -1.78 -3.17
N ALA A 51 -12.31 -2.81 -3.75
CA ALA A 51 -12.54 -3.21 -5.14
C ALA A 51 -12.70 -4.73 -5.19
N GLU A 52 -13.80 -5.16 -5.79
CA GLU A 52 -14.12 -6.56 -6.01
C GLU A 52 -14.48 -6.81 -7.47
N LYS A 53 -14.55 -8.08 -7.87
CA LYS A 53 -14.87 -8.45 -9.24
C LYS A 53 -16.32 -8.18 -9.62
N THR A 54 -17.24 -8.28 -8.66
CA THR A 54 -18.67 -8.04 -8.88
C THR A 54 -19.24 -7.12 -7.81
N LEU A 55 -20.36 -6.44 -8.14
CA LEU A 55 -21.07 -5.61 -7.17
C LEU A 55 -21.60 -6.44 -5.98
N ALA A 56 -22.04 -7.67 -6.22
CA ALA A 56 -22.51 -8.55 -5.15
C ALA A 56 -21.40 -8.88 -4.15
N ASP A 57 -20.20 -9.17 -4.64
CA ASP A 57 -19.03 -9.42 -3.79
C ASP A 57 -18.64 -8.15 -3.02
N SER A 58 -18.70 -6.98 -3.66
CA SER A 58 -18.41 -5.70 -3.00
C SER A 58 -19.38 -5.42 -1.84
N VAL A 59 -20.66 -5.63 -2.05
CA VAL A 59 -21.70 -5.42 -1.02
C VAL A 59 -21.49 -6.40 0.14
N LYS A 60 -21.21 -7.67 -0.16
CA LYS A 60 -20.93 -8.69 0.86
C LYS A 60 -19.68 -8.33 1.68
N SER A 61 -18.55 -8.10 1.02
CA SER A 61 -17.29 -7.74 1.69
C SER A 61 -17.45 -6.48 2.55
N ALA A 62 -18.16 -5.47 2.05
CA ALA A 62 -18.44 -4.25 2.81
C ALA A 62 -19.27 -4.55 4.07
N GLY A 63 -20.31 -5.39 3.96
CA GLY A 63 -21.15 -5.80 5.10
C GLY A 63 -20.36 -6.54 6.18
N ASP A 64 -19.47 -7.43 5.77
CA ASP A 64 -18.62 -8.21 6.68
C ASP A 64 -17.63 -7.30 7.46
N ILE A 65 -17.12 -6.26 6.82
CA ILE A 65 -16.08 -5.36 7.38
C ILE A 65 -16.70 -4.19 8.19
N LEU A 66 -17.90 -3.73 7.86
CA LEU A 66 -18.52 -2.54 8.48
C LEU A 66 -19.05 -2.75 9.90
N SER A 67 -18.91 -3.93 10.50
CA SER A 67 -19.24 -4.12 11.90
C SER A 67 -18.19 -3.47 12.81
N LYS A 68 -18.62 -2.93 13.97
CA LYS A 68 -17.70 -2.36 14.95
C LYS A 68 -16.64 -3.38 15.41
N ASN A 69 -17.05 -4.62 15.64
CA ASN A 69 -16.13 -5.67 16.07
C ASN A 69 -15.10 -6.00 15.01
N ALA A 70 -15.48 -6.00 13.72
CA ALA A 70 -14.53 -6.20 12.62
C ALA A 70 -13.50 -5.08 12.55
N PHE A 71 -13.92 -3.82 12.70
CA PHE A 71 -13.01 -2.68 12.71
C PHE A 71 -11.99 -2.75 13.86
N ASP A 72 -12.44 -3.04 15.08
CA ASP A 72 -11.55 -3.17 16.24
C ASP A 72 -10.59 -4.36 16.07
N ASN A 73 -11.05 -5.48 15.49
CA ASN A 73 -10.22 -6.62 15.18
C ASN A 73 -9.16 -6.29 14.11
N GLU A 74 -9.53 -5.56 13.05
CA GLU A 74 -8.58 -5.12 12.02
C GLU A 74 -7.52 -4.17 12.59
N LEU A 75 -7.89 -3.24 13.46
CA LEU A 75 -6.91 -2.39 14.15
C LEU A 75 -5.93 -3.21 14.99
N LYS A 76 -6.42 -4.23 15.69
CA LYS A 76 -5.57 -5.14 16.45
C LYS A 76 -4.62 -5.91 15.55
N LEU A 77 -5.12 -6.49 14.45
CA LEU A 77 -4.30 -7.20 13.47
C LEU A 77 -3.23 -6.30 12.83
N ILE A 78 -3.57 -5.04 12.52
CA ILE A 78 -2.60 -4.07 12.01
C ILE A 78 -1.52 -3.79 13.06
N SER A 79 -1.89 -3.62 14.33
CA SER A 79 -0.95 -3.42 15.42
C SER A 79 -0.02 -4.61 15.60
N GLU A 80 -0.57 -5.83 15.64
CA GLU A 80 0.20 -7.08 15.73
C GLU A 80 1.15 -7.24 14.55
N ARG A 81 0.69 -6.99 13.32
CA ARG A 81 1.52 -7.04 12.12
C ARG A 81 2.65 -6.01 12.14
N SER A 82 2.37 -4.81 12.62
CA SER A 82 3.38 -3.76 12.73
C SER A 82 4.45 -4.09 13.76
N SER A 83 4.08 -4.76 14.86
CA SER A 83 5.00 -5.11 15.95
C SER A 83 5.99 -6.24 15.59
N VAL A 84 5.75 -6.99 14.51
CA VAL A 84 6.64 -8.08 14.07
C VAL A 84 8.09 -7.61 13.84
N TYR A 85 8.27 -6.34 13.50
CA TYR A 85 9.58 -5.77 13.21
C TYR A 85 10.07 -4.79 14.30
N ASP A 86 9.42 -4.69 15.46
CA ASP A 86 9.77 -3.69 16.47
C ASP A 86 11.16 -3.92 17.06
N ASP A 87 11.57 -5.18 17.16
CA ASP A 87 12.87 -5.60 17.70
C ASP A 87 14.01 -5.67 16.66
N LYS A 88 13.71 -5.48 15.35
CA LYS A 88 14.70 -5.71 14.29
C LYS A 88 15.65 -4.54 14.08
N ILE A 89 15.11 -3.36 13.96
CA ILE A 89 15.87 -2.11 13.80
C ILE A 89 15.29 -1.12 14.79
N TYR A 90 16.11 -0.65 15.73
CA TYR A 90 15.68 0.35 16.68
C TYR A 90 16.76 1.40 16.88
N ILE A 91 16.40 2.66 16.80
CA ILE A 91 17.27 3.79 17.13
C ILE A 91 16.62 4.65 18.20
N GLN A 92 17.48 5.27 19.00
CA GLN A 92 17.10 6.29 19.96
C GLN A 92 18.03 7.48 19.82
N THR A 93 17.51 8.58 19.35
CA THR A 93 18.23 9.84 19.16
C THR A 93 17.58 10.95 19.99
N PRO A 94 18.21 12.09 20.16
CA PRO A 94 17.57 13.25 20.78
C PRO A 94 16.40 13.84 19.96
N ASP A 95 16.21 13.40 18.71
CA ASP A 95 15.18 13.87 17.80
C ASP A 95 14.05 12.83 17.68
N ASP A 96 12.89 13.17 18.24
CA ASP A 96 11.72 12.28 18.23
C ASP A 96 11.14 12.06 16.83
N GLU A 97 11.33 12.97 15.88
CA GLU A 97 10.85 12.80 14.51
C GLU A 97 11.70 11.76 13.77
N ILE A 98 13.03 11.79 13.95
CA ILE A 98 13.95 10.77 13.42
C ILE A 98 13.63 9.41 14.05
N ASN A 99 13.41 9.34 15.36
CA ASN A 99 13.06 8.11 16.05
C ASN A 99 11.75 7.51 15.49
N ARG A 100 10.74 8.33 15.31
CA ARG A 100 9.43 7.91 14.75
C ARG A 100 9.56 7.49 13.29
N PHE A 101 10.33 8.25 12.51
CA PHE A 101 10.58 7.94 11.11
C PHE A 101 11.23 6.55 10.95
N VAL A 102 12.32 6.26 11.67
CA VAL A 102 13.05 5.00 11.50
C VAL A 102 12.33 3.84 12.16
N ASN A 103 11.87 4.01 13.41
CA ASN A 103 11.32 2.89 14.16
C ASN A 103 9.90 2.46 13.71
N ILE A 104 9.17 3.34 13.05
CA ILE A 104 7.78 3.06 12.64
C ILE A 104 7.62 3.18 11.12
N TRP A 105 7.80 4.40 10.59
CA TRP A 105 7.41 4.68 9.21
C TRP A 105 8.28 3.94 8.19
N LEU A 106 9.59 3.94 8.37
CA LEU A 106 10.53 3.28 7.46
C LEU A 106 10.27 1.77 7.40
N LYS A 107 10.12 1.11 8.54
CA LYS A 107 9.80 -0.33 8.61
C LYS A 107 8.51 -0.66 7.86
N ARG A 108 7.48 0.15 8.05
CA ARG A 108 6.22 0.01 7.33
C ARG A 108 6.40 0.18 5.82
N GLN A 109 7.20 1.15 5.38
CA GLN A 109 7.47 1.34 3.94
C GLN A 109 8.23 0.15 3.35
N MET A 110 9.19 -0.40 4.09
CA MET A 110 9.94 -1.60 3.68
C MET A 110 9.00 -2.82 3.57
N ASP A 111 8.09 -3.02 4.52
CA ASP A 111 7.08 -4.09 4.49
C ASP A 111 6.10 -3.93 3.32
N LEU A 112 5.65 -2.72 3.04
CA LEU A 112 4.82 -2.43 1.86
C LEU A 112 5.60 -2.65 0.56
N GLY A 113 6.86 -2.24 0.50
CA GLY A 113 7.75 -2.47 -0.65
C GLY A 113 7.93 -3.95 -0.97
N LYS A 114 8.10 -4.78 0.04
CA LYS A 114 8.13 -6.24 -0.10
C LYS A 114 6.88 -6.82 -0.79
N THR A 115 5.71 -6.30 -0.44
CA THR A 115 4.42 -6.87 -0.88
C THR A 115 3.96 -6.27 -2.20
N TRP A 116 3.97 -4.96 -2.30
CA TRP A 116 3.39 -4.24 -3.45
C TRP A 116 4.44 -3.76 -4.43
N GLY A 117 5.64 -3.37 -3.94
CA GLY A 117 6.69 -2.80 -4.76
C GLY A 117 6.26 -1.53 -5.49
N ARG A 118 7.23 -0.85 -6.11
CA ARG A 118 6.96 0.38 -6.88
C ARG A 118 6.24 0.12 -8.20
N VAL A 119 6.37 -1.07 -8.74
CA VAL A 119 5.75 -1.51 -10.00
C VAL A 119 4.93 -2.78 -9.80
N TYR A 120 4.22 -2.87 -8.67
CA TYR A 120 3.38 -4.03 -8.32
C TYR A 120 4.14 -5.36 -8.33
N ASN A 121 5.41 -5.36 -7.87
CA ASN A 121 6.30 -6.53 -7.90
C ASN A 121 6.49 -7.14 -9.31
N LYS A 122 6.62 -6.32 -10.34
CA LYS A 122 6.72 -6.78 -11.73
C LYS A 122 7.89 -6.19 -12.50
N GLY A 123 8.81 -5.53 -11.80
CA GLY A 123 10.04 -4.97 -12.34
C GLY A 123 11.25 -5.49 -11.56
N PHE A 124 12.20 -6.11 -12.28
CA PHE A 124 13.34 -6.78 -11.66
C PHE A 124 14.17 -5.86 -10.77
N ARG A 125 14.63 -4.74 -11.32
CA ARG A 125 15.44 -3.77 -10.59
C ARG A 125 14.73 -3.22 -9.36
N ASP A 126 13.46 -2.88 -9.52
CA ASP A 126 12.66 -2.26 -8.46
C ASP A 126 12.48 -3.21 -7.28
N ILE A 127 12.23 -4.50 -7.56
CA ILE A 127 12.13 -5.53 -6.52
C ILE A 127 13.48 -5.70 -5.82
N MET A 128 14.59 -5.78 -6.55
CA MET A 128 15.91 -5.92 -5.93
C MET A 128 16.23 -4.76 -5.00
N GLN A 129 15.91 -3.53 -5.40
CA GLN A 129 16.11 -2.34 -4.56
C GLN A 129 15.22 -2.37 -3.30
N ASP A 130 13.94 -2.74 -3.44
CA ASP A 130 13.02 -2.81 -2.30
C ASP A 130 13.46 -3.91 -1.31
N ILE A 131 13.88 -5.05 -1.84
CA ILE A 131 14.34 -6.20 -1.02
C ILE A 131 15.69 -5.94 -0.37
N SER A 132 16.61 -5.22 -1.00
CA SER A 132 17.89 -4.89 -0.37
C SER A 132 17.75 -4.09 0.93
N GLY A 133 16.72 -3.26 1.03
CA GLY A 133 16.34 -2.61 2.29
C GLY A 133 15.67 -3.58 3.27
N PHE A 134 14.78 -4.44 2.76
CA PHE A 134 13.98 -5.33 3.60
C PHE A 134 14.77 -6.50 4.22
N VAL A 135 15.95 -6.84 3.69
CA VAL A 135 16.80 -7.93 4.21
C VAL A 135 17.10 -7.79 5.71
N GLN A 136 17.20 -6.58 6.21
CA GLN A 136 17.47 -6.29 7.62
C GLN A 136 16.25 -6.59 8.53
N LEU A 137 15.06 -6.63 7.97
CA LEU A 137 13.83 -6.96 8.68
C LEU A 137 13.54 -8.47 8.62
N ASP A 138 13.65 -9.06 7.44
CA ASP A 138 13.41 -10.50 7.24
C ASP A 138 14.21 -11.04 6.05
N SER A 139 15.31 -11.71 6.35
CA SER A 139 16.21 -12.30 5.36
C SER A 139 15.60 -13.52 4.65
N ALA A 140 14.70 -14.27 5.31
CA ALA A 140 14.07 -15.45 4.70
C ALA A 140 13.12 -15.03 3.56
N ILE A 141 12.26 -14.06 3.80
CA ILE A 141 11.37 -13.49 2.78
C ILE A 141 12.20 -12.82 1.67
N SER A 142 13.27 -12.12 2.02
CA SER A 142 14.15 -11.49 1.04
C SER A 142 14.78 -12.53 0.11
N LYS A 143 15.26 -13.64 0.65
CA LYS A 143 15.80 -14.77 -0.12
C LYS A 143 14.75 -15.36 -1.08
N GLU A 144 13.53 -15.61 -0.60
CA GLU A 144 12.44 -16.10 -1.43
C GLU A 144 12.18 -15.17 -2.62
N LYS A 145 12.05 -13.87 -2.38
CA LYS A 145 11.85 -12.85 -3.43
C LYS A 145 12.98 -12.78 -4.43
N ILE A 146 14.22 -12.92 -3.99
CA ILE A 146 15.39 -12.97 -4.88
C ILE A 146 15.28 -14.19 -5.79
N ILE A 147 14.99 -15.37 -5.24
CA ILE A 147 14.83 -16.61 -6.01
C ILE A 147 13.70 -16.46 -7.04
N ASP A 148 12.55 -15.94 -6.64
CA ASP A 148 11.43 -15.70 -7.55
C ASP A 148 11.82 -14.78 -8.72
N CYS A 149 12.57 -13.73 -8.45
CA CYS A 149 13.01 -12.80 -9.49
C CYS A 149 14.01 -13.41 -10.46
N THR A 150 14.85 -14.36 -10.03
CA THR A 150 15.82 -15.00 -10.95
C THR A 150 15.18 -15.73 -12.12
N GLN A 151 13.90 -16.10 -12.02
CA GLN A 151 13.13 -16.68 -13.14
C GLN A 151 12.98 -15.70 -14.31
N TYR A 152 13.17 -14.42 -14.08
CA TYR A 152 13.09 -13.36 -15.09
C TYR A 152 14.47 -12.86 -15.55
N GLN A 153 15.51 -13.61 -15.22
CA GLN A 153 16.86 -13.41 -15.75
C GLN A 153 17.02 -14.15 -17.07
N LEU A 154 17.62 -13.50 -18.06
CA LEU A 154 17.89 -14.09 -19.34
C LEU A 154 19.19 -14.90 -19.32
N MET A 155 19.34 -15.86 -20.23
CA MET A 155 20.58 -16.65 -20.38
C MET A 155 21.84 -15.81 -20.65
N SER A 156 21.67 -14.60 -21.16
CA SER A 156 22.76 -13.62 -21.33
C SER A 156 23.22 -12.96 -20.03
N GLY A 157 22.57 -13.24 -18.90
CA GLY A 157 22.77 -12.55 -17.62
C GLY A 157 21.99 -11.24 -17.47
N ASN A 158 21.41 -10.73 -18.55
CA ASN A 158 20.53 -9.56 -18.45
C ASN A 158 19.20 -9.92 -17.77
N THR A 159 18.47 -8.92 -17.34
CA THR A 159 17.18 -9.08 -16.68
C THR A 159 16.05 -8.44 -17.48
N LEU A 160 14.84 -8.96 -17.36
CA LEU A 160 13.66 -8.28 -17.88
C LEU A 160 13.45 -6.96 -17.14
N ARG A 161 12.96 -5.95 -17.85
CA ARG A 161 12.56 -4.70 -17.24
C ARG A 161 11.30 -4.88 -16.39
N SER A 162 10.29 -5.52 -16.98
CA SER A 162 9.08 -5.95 -16.28
C SER A 162 8.46 -7.15 -17.00
N TRP A 163 7.59 -7.90 -16.31
CA TRP A 163 6.90 -9.06 -16.89
C TRP A 163 5.38 -8.90 -16.99
N VAL A 164 4.81 -7.85 -16.40
CA VAL A 164 3.39 -7.49 -16.61
C VAL A 164 3.24 -5.96 -16.57
N PRO A 165 3.05 -5.32 -17.71
CA PRO A 165 3.17 -5.88 -19.05
C PRO A 165 4.60 -6.33 -19.35
N LEU A 166 4.76 -7.27 -20.28
CA LEU A 166 6.08 -7.77 -20.64
C LEU A 166 6.89 -6.67 -21.35
N ASP A 167 7.98 -6.26 -20.73
CA ASP A 167 8.94 -5.32 -21.30
C ASP A 167 10.34 -5.96 -21.31
N LYS A 168 10.78 -6.34 -22.50
CA LYS A 168 12.09 -6.99 -22.71
C LYS A 168 13.25 -6.02 -22.91
N ARG A 169 12.99 -4.71 -22.93
CA ARG A 169 14.06 -3.72 -23.01
C ARG A 169 15.01 -3.91 -21.84
N PRO A 170 16.31 -4.09 -22.06
CA PRO A 170 17.22 -4.38 -20.97
C PRO A 170 17.42 -3.13 -20.09
N TYR A 171 17.31 -3.30 -18.80
CA TYR A 171 17.99 -2.43 -17.86
C TYR A 171 19.42 -2.92 -17.68
N ARG A 172 20.39 -2.06 -17.97
CA ARG A 172 21.81 -2.42 -17.87
C ARG A 172 22.26 -2.69 -16.44
N ASP A 173 21.56 -2.13 -15.48
CA ASP A 173 21.86 -2.23 -14.05
C ASP A 173 21.09 -3.34 -13.31
N GLY A 174 20.14 -4.02 -13.96
CA GLY A 174 19.35 -5.06 -13.31
C GLY A 174 20.17 -6.20 -12.72
N ALA A 175 21.16 -6.71 -13.48
CA ALA A 175 22.06 -7.75 -12.99
C ALA A 175 22.98 -7.26 -11.83
N VAL A 176 23.36 -6.00 -11.84
CA VAL A 176 24.19 -5.39 -10.77
C VAL A 176 23.37 -5.33 -9.49
N TRP A 177 22.10 -4.94 -9.56
CA TRP A 177 21.22 -4.92 -8.39
C TRP A 177 20.99 -6.29 -7.80
N LEU A 178 20.91 -7.36 -8.64
CA LEU A 178 20.85 -8.73 -8.12
C LEU A 178 22.06 -9.06 -7.26
N LEU A 179 23.27 -8.82 -7.78
CA LEU A 179 24.50 -9.09 -7.04
C LEU A 179 24.56 -8.29 -5.74
N GLN A 180 24.26 -7.00 -5.80
CA GLN A 180 24.24 -6.14 -4.61
C GLN A 180 23.26 -6.65 -3.56
N THR A 181 22.06 -7.04 -3.97
CA THR A 181 21.01 -7.51 -3.04
C THR A 181 21.34 -8.87 -2.43
N VAL A 182 22.00 -9.75 -3.17
CA VAL A 182 22.45 -11.05 -2.65
C VAL A 182 23.59 -10.91 -1.63
N CYS A 183 24.42 -9.86 -1.77
CA CYS A 183 25.53 -9.58 -0.87
C CYS A 183 25.16 -8.71 0.35
N ALA A 184 23.94 -8.18 0.41
CA ALA A 184 23.48 -7.34 1.51
C ALA A 184 23.11 -8.19 2.73
#